data_7b68f2eb1a1966e7ec97ab0a268d89ba
#
_entry.id   7b68f2eb1a1966e7ec97ab0a268d89ba
#
_cell.length_a   1.000
_cell.length_b   1.000
_cell.length_c   1.000
_cell.angle_alpha   90.00
_cell.angle_beta   90.00
_cell.angle_gamma   90.00
#
_symmetry.space_group_name_H-M   'P 1'
#
loop_
_entity.id
_entity.type
_entity.pdbx_description
1 polymer ?
#
loop_
_entity_poly.entity_id
_entity_poly.type
_entity_poly.pdbx_seq_one_letter_code
_entity_poly.pdbx_strand_id
1 'polypeptide(L)'
;MPENVDIVICAGDSVEDNLVGDEYDDFIEWFSSIPCKWKIFVPGNHELSFELGQAHRIIRRMTAKGITVLENAIEDCDGVIIASISDISSISDEDIPEDIDIVVTHNPPFGILDENMGSTNILNFIMKAKPKYHLFGHIHSTAGQNVQFGDTKCMNIGIKS
;
A
#
# COMPACT_ATOMS: atom_id res chain seq x y z
N MET A 1 -13.36 -9.49 11.27
CA MET A 1 -12.84 -9.82 9.93
C MET A 1 -13.85 -10.67 9.18
N PRO A 2 -14.11 -10.38 7.93
CA PRO A 2 -14.96 -11.26 7.12
C PRO A 2 -14.31 -12.65 6.99
N GLU A 3 -15.15 -13.67 6.93
CA GLU A 3 -14.69 -15.04 6.70
C GLU A 3 -14.30 -15.23 5.22
N ASN A 4 -13.31 -16.08 4.93
CA ASN A 4 -12.84 -16.42 3.58
C ASN A 4 -12.24 -15.24 2.80
N VAL A 5 -11.31 -14.54 3.42
CA VAL A 5 -10.51 -13.50 2.75
C VAL A 5 -9.25 -14.13 2.16
N ASP A 6 -9.01 -13.91 0.87
CA ASP A 6 -7.80 -14.40 0.20
C ASP A 6 -6.60 -13.46 0.36
N ILE A 7 -6.86 -12.15 0.33
CA ILE A 7 -5.83 -11.10 0.35
C ILE A 7 -6.20 -10.04 1.39
N VAL A 8 -5.26 -9.71 2.28
CA VAL A 8 -5.37 -8.58 3.20
C VAL A 8 -4.25 -7.59 2.89
N ILE A 9 -4.59 -6.31 2.80
CA ILE A 9 -3.68 -5.24 2.42
C ILE A 9 -3.64 -4.19 3.52
N CYS A 10 -2.43 -3.80 3.94
CA CYS A 10 -2.17 -2.66 4.80
C CYS A 10 -1.39 -1.60 4.00
N ALA A 11 -1.95 -0.40 3.86
CA ALA A 11 -1.38 0.69 3.08
C ALA A 11 -0.55 1.67 3.93
N GLY A 12 0.22 1.15 4.87
CA GLY A 12 1.16 1.93 5.68
C GLY A 12 0.58 2.48 6.98
N ASP A 13 1.43 3.23 7.70
CA ASP A 13 1.14 3.80 9.03
C ASP A 13 0.73 2.74 10.07
N SER A 14 1.41 1.60 10.03
CA SER A 14 1.15 0.49 10.95
C SER A 14 1.70 0.73 12.36
N VAL A 15 2.61 1.68 12.51
CA VAL A 15 3.23 2.08 13.78
C VAL A 15 3.24 3.59 13.91
N GLU A 16 3.30 4.09 15.15
CA GLU A 16 3.47 5.51 15.40
C GLU A 16 4.93 5.94 15.15
N ASP A 17 5.19 7.25 15.16
CA ASP A 17 6.49 7.86 14.85
C ASP A 17 7.62 7.54 15.86
N ASN A 18 7.54 6.47 16.55
CA ASN A 18 8.58 6.05 17.48
C ASN A 18 9.57 5.12 16.80
N LEU A 19 10.79 5.36 16.97
CA LEU A 19 11.91 4.93 16.14
C LEU A 19 12.55 3.60 16.54
N VAL A 20 11.94 2.83 17.45
CA VAL A 20 12.52 1.59 17.95
C VAL A 20 11.91 0.41 17.22
N GLY A 21 12.73 -0.43 16.61
CA GLY A 21 12.28 -1.55 15.78
C GLY A 21 11.32 -2.55 16.45
N ASP A 22 11.19 -2.48 17.76
CA ASP A 22 10.31 -3.35 18.54
C ASP A 22 8.81 -3.04 18.37
N GLU A 23 8.47 -1.85 17.84
CA GLU A 23 7.07 -1.45 17.59
C GLU A 23 6.41 -2.26 16.49
N TYR A 24 7.21 -2.78 15.58
CA TYR A 24 6.71 -3.67 14.56
C TYR A 24 6.34 -5.06 15.08
N ASP A 25 6.81 -5.45 16.27
CA ASP A 25 6.58 -6.78 16.82
C ASP A 25 5.08 -7.06 17.00
N ASP A 26 4.37 -6.14 17.62
CA ASP A 26 2.92 -6.28 17.85
C ASP A 26 2.14 -6.27 16.53
N PHE A 27 2.51 -5.38 15.61
CA PHE A 27 1.90 -5.33 14.28
C PHE A 27 2.15 -6.62 13.50
N ILE A 28 3.40 -7.09 13.45
CA ILE A 28 3.77 -8.31 12.73
C ILE A 28 3.02 -9.53 13.30
N GLU A 29 2.96 -9.64 14.62
CA GLU A 29 2.24 -10.73 15.29
C GLU A 29 0.76 -10.71 14.95
N TRP A 30 0.12 -9.55 15.07
CA TRP A 30 -1.29 -9.39 14.73
C TRP A 30 -1.57 -9.64 13.26
N PHE A 31 -0.82 -8.99 12.37
CA PHE A 31 -1.05 -9.06 10.93
C PHE A 31 -0.78 -10.47 10.38
N SER A 32 0.26 -11.13 10.88
CA SER A 32 0.57 -12.49 10.49
C SER A 32 -0.44 -13.52 10.99
N SER A 33 -1.18 -13.21 12.06
CA SER A 33 -2.20 -14.09 12.61
C SER A 33 -3.51 -14.11 11.81
N ILE A 34 -3.72 -13.17 10.91
CA ILE A 34 -4.92 -13.10 10.09
C ILE A 34 -5.00 -14.33 9.17
N PRO A 35 -6.10 -15.10 9.20
CA PRO A 35 -6.23 -16.32 8.40
C PRO A 35 -6.54 -15.99 6.94
N CYS A 36 -5.51 -15.71 6.16
CA CYS A 36 -5.61 -15.48 4.73
C CYS A 36 -4.32 -15.93 4.04
N LYS A 37 -4.39 -16.18 2.74
CA LYS A 37 -3.25 -16.66 1.96
C LYS A 37 -2.22 -15.58 1.70
N TRP A 38 -2.67 -14.36 1.34
CA TRP A 38 -1.81 -13.24 0.97
C TRP A 38 -1.97 -12.09 1.95
N LYS A 39 -0.85 -11.67 2.55
CA LYS A 39 -0.78 -10.52 3.45
C LYS A 39 0.19 -9.53 2.84
N ILE A 40 -0.33 -8.41 2.35
CA ILE A 40 0.44 -7.38 1.64
C ILE A 40 0.61 -6.17 2.55
N PHE A 41 1.84 -5.74 2.75
CA PHE A 41 2.18 -4.54 3.50
C PHE A 41 2.87 -3.53 2.59
N VAL A 42 2.34 -2.32 2.52
CA VAL A 42 2.93 -1.19 1.79
C VAL A 42 3.38 -0.14 2.81
N PRO A 43 4.68 0.21 2.87
CA PRO A 43 5.18 1.18 3.86
C PRO A 43 4.55 2.57 3.72
N GLY A 44 4.28 3.21 4.85
CA GLY A 44 3.78 4.58 4.94
C GLY A 44 4.80 5.54 5.55
N ASN A 45 4.39 6.79 5.78
CA ASN A 45 5.26 7.82 6.33
C ASN A 45 5.62 7.61 7.81
N HIS A 46 4.86 6.81 8.55
CA HIS A 46 5.19 6.44 9.93
C HIS A 46 6.16 5.26 10.04
N GLU A 47 6.55 4.64 8.93
CA GLU A 47 7.54 3.57 8.89
C GLU A 47 8.96 4.13 8.75
N LEU A 48 9.38 4.93 9.74
CA LEU A 48 10.69 5.62 9.74
C LEU A 48 11.87 4.66 9.69
N SER A 49 11.71 3.44 10.15
CA SER A 49 12.74 2.41 10.04
C SER A 49 13.09 2.09 8.59
N PHE A 50 12.16 2.23 7.66
CA PHE A 50 12.42 2.07 6.23
C PHE A 50 13.27 3.24 5.69
N GLU A 51 12.98 4.46 6.12
CA GLU A 51 13.71 5.65 5.70
C GLU A 51 15.14 5.69 6.23
N LEU A 52 15.35 5.20 7.44
CA LEU A 52 16.66 5.19 8.12
C LEU A 52 17.55 3.98 7.79
N GLY A 53 17.19 3.20 6.77
CA GLY A 53 17.99 2.08 6.31
C GLY A 53 17.87 0.80 7.15
N GLN A 54 16.94 0.73 8.09
CA GLN A 54 16.62 -0.48 8.86
C GLN A 54 15.63 -1.41 8.14
N ALA A 55 15.27 -1.06 6.91
CA ALA A 55 14.28 -1.77 6.11
C ALA A 55 14.57 -3.27 5.98
N HIS A 56 15.81 -3.64 5.75
CA HIS A 56 16.18 -5.06 5.57
C HIS A 56 15.82 -5.93 6.77
N ARG A 57 16.01 -5.42 7.98
CA ARG A 57 15.71 -6.16 9.21
C ARG A 57 14.20 -6.38 9.34
N ILE A 58 13.42 -5.33 9.12
CA ILE A 58 11.97 -5.37 9.25
C ILE A 58 11.34 -6.22 8.15
N ILE A 59 11.76 -6.04 6.90
CA ILE A 59 11.31 -6.84 5.76
C ILE A 59 11.59 -8.33 6.00
N ARG A 60 12.77 -8.64 6.50
CA ARG A 60 13.16 -10.02 6.80
C ARG A 60 12.26 -10.65 7.87
N ARG A 61 11.92 -9.90 8.91
CA ARG A 61 11.00 -10.33 9.98
C ARG A 61 9.57 -10.54 9.44
N MET A 62 9.07 -9.60 8.64
CA MET A 62 7.75 -9.70 8.03
C MET A 62 7.68 -10.91 7.07
N THR A 63 8.68 -11.07 6.22
CA THR A 63 8.75 -12.19 5.28
C THR A 63 8.80 -13.55 5.98
N ALA A 64 9.54 -13.64 7.08
CA ALA A 64 9.59 -14.86 7.88
C ALA A 64 8.25 -15.24 8.50
N LYS A 65 7.35 -14.28 8.67
CA LYS A 65 5.98 -14.47 9.17
C LYS A 65 4.93 -14.55 8.05
N GLY A 66 5.33 -14.64 6.80
CA GLY A 66 4.41 -14.78 5.67
C GLY A 66 3.78 -13.46 5.19
N ILE A 67 4.34 -12.31 5.56
CA ILE A 67 3.90 -10.99 5.07
C ILE A 67 4.75 -10.61 3.87
N THR A 68 4.11 -10.24 2.77
CA THR A 68 4.77 -9.70 1.58
C THR A 68 4.87 -8.17 1.70
N VAL A 69 6.08 -7.64 1.79
CA VAL A 69 6.33 -6.19 1.77
C VAL A 69 6.45 -5.75 0.32
N LEU A 70 5.59 -4.83 -0.09
CA LEU A 70 5.50 -4.35 -1.46
C LEU A 70 5.90 -2.88 -1.52
N GLU A 71 7.09 -2.60 -2.04
CA GLU A 71 7.62 -1.25 -2.21
C GLU A 71 8.24 -1.13 -3.61
N ASN A 72 7.64 -0.31 -4.48
CA ASN A 72 8.04 -0.17 -5.89
C ASN A 72 8.19 -1.52 -6.60
N ALA A 73 7.20 -2.39 -6.43
CA ALA A 73 7.26 -3.76 -6.90
C ALA A 73 5.86 -4.25 -7.31
N ILE A 74 5.83 -5.42 -7.94
CA ILE A 74 4.62 -6.07 -8.43
C ILE A 74 4.59 -7.49 -7.88
N GLU A 75 3.42 -7.94 -7.43
CA GLU A 75 3.20 -9.29 -6.94
C GLU A 75 2.00 -9.91 -7.66
N ASP A 76 2.15 -11.15 -8.10
CA ASP A 76 1.05 -11.97 -8.60
C ASP A 76 0.48 -12.81 -7.46
N CYS A 77 -0.71 -12.48 -7.01
CA CYS A 77 -1.40 -13.16 -5.92
C CYS A 77 -2.47 -14.10 -6.51
N ASP A 78 -2.04 -15.26 -7.00
CA ASP A 78 -2.92 -16.25 -7.61
C ASP A 78 -3.76 -15.68 -8.78
N GLY A 79 -3.14 -14.89 -9.65
CA GLY A 79 -3.77 -14.26 -10.80
C GLY A 79 -4.29 -12.84 -10.56
N VAL A 80 -4.27 -12.35 -9.34
CA VAL A 80 -4.54 -10.94 -9.02
C VAL A 80 -3.22 -10.19 -8.98
N ILE A 81 -3.01 -9.28 -9.92
CA ILE A 81 -1.77 -8.52 -10.05
C ILE A 81 -1.86 -7.25 -9.21
N ILE A 82 -1.00 -7.15 -8.19
CA ILE A 82 -0.95 -6.02 -7.27
C ILE A 82 0.38 -5.31 -7.44
N ALA A 83 0.34 -4.00 -7.67
CA ALA A 83 1.52 -3.16 -7.78
C ALA A 83 1.53 -2.10 -6.68
N SER A 84 2.70 -1.74 -6.21
CA SER A 84 2.93 -0.60 -5.33
C SER A 84 3.96 0.34 -5.93
N ILE A 85 3.72 1.63 -5.82
CA ILE A 85 4.64 2.68 -6.26
C ILE A 85 4.71 3.75 -5.17
N SER A 86 5.89 4.31 -4.95
CA SER A 86 6.06 5.49 -4.08
C SER A 86 5.86 6.78 -4.88
N ASP A 87 5.54 7.86 -4.18
CA ASP A 87 5.33 9.18 -4.78
C ASP A 87 6.62 9.81 -5.36
N ILE A 88 7.78 9.31 -4.98
CA ILE A 88 9.07 9.77 -5.46
C ILE A 88 9.65 8.92 -6.60
N SER A 89 9.06 7.77 -6.91
CA SER A 89 9.55 6.91 -7.97
C SER A 89 8.99 7.34 -9.33
N SER A 90 9.81 7.24 -10.35
CA SER A 90 9.40 7.38 -11.73
C SER A 90 9.56 6.03 -12.43
N ILE A 91 8.49 5.53 -13.03
CA ILE A 91 8.54 4.34 -13.86
C ILE A 91 8.37 4.80 -15.31
N SER A 92 9.22 4.32 -16.21
CA SER A 92 9.04 4.61 -17.62
C SER A 92 7.75 3.96 -18.14
N ASP A 93 7.11 4.59 -19.13
CA ASP A 93 5.86 4.10 -19.69
C ASP A 93 5.96 2.67 -20.23
N GLU A 94 7.15 2.31 -20.71
CA GLU A 94 7.43 0.98 -21.27
C GLU A 94 7.52 -0.12 -20.20
N ASP A 95 7.75 0.27 -18.95
CA ASP A 95 7.90 -0.66 -17.82
C ASP A 95 6.59 -0.86 -17.04
N ILE A 96 5.51 -0.19 -17.42
CA ILE A 96 4.21 -0.36 -16.77
C ILE A 96 3.50 -1.58 -17.35
N PRO A 97 3.20 -2.60 -16.52
CA PRO A 97 2.45 -3.77 -16.99
C PRO A 97 1.03 -3.41 -17.41
N GLU A 98 0.52 -4.08 -18.44
CA GLU A 98 -0.83 -3.83 -18.96
C GLU A 98 -1.97 -4.41 -18.11
N ASP A 99 -1.67 -5.36 -17.23
CA ASP A 99 -2.68 -6.19 -16.55
C ASP A 99 -2.69 -6.00 -15.02
N ILE A 100 -2.44 -4.80 -14.53
CA ILE A 100 -2.51 -4.54 -13.09
C ILE A 100 -3.97 -4.48 -12.64
N ASP A 101 -4.34 -5.30 -11.67
CA ASP A 101 -5.68 -5.29 -11.08
C ASP A 101 -5.82 -4.23 -9.99
N ILE A 102 -4.83 -4.17 -9.09
CA ILE A 102 -4.85 -3.31 -7.92
C ILE A 102 -3.51 -2.57 -7.81
N VAL A 103 -3.56 -1.26 -7.67
CA VAL A 103 -2.43 -0.44 -7.24
C VAL A 103 -2.64 -0.06 -5.78
N VAL A 104 -1.63 -0.25 -4.96
CA VAL A 104 -1.63 0.14 -3.54
C VAL A 104 -0.51 1.15 -3.31
N THR A 105 -0.87 2.29 -2.75
CA THR A 105 0.08 3.33 -2.36
C THR A 105 -0.24 3.82 -0.96
N HIS A 106 0.75 4.39 -0.25
CA HIS A 106 0.44 5.05 1.00
C HIS A 106 -0.27 6.38 0.75
N ASN A 107 0.29 7.22 -0.12
CA ASN A 107 -0.27 8.53 -0.45
C ASN A 107 -1.36 8.45 -1.52
N PRO A 108 -2.34 9.38 -1.50
CA PRO A 108 -3.34 9.47 -2.56
C PRO A 108 -2.75 10.02 -3.86
N PRO A 109 -3.42 9.80 -5.00
CA PRO A 109 -3.09 10.49 -6.24
C PRO A 109 -3.50 11.96 -6.14
N PHE A 110 -2.81 12.82 -6.87
CA PHE A 110 -3.12 14.25 -6.91
C PHE A 110 -4.58 14.50 -7.35
N GLY A 111 -5.29 15.30 -6.57
CA GLY A 111 -6.66 15.74 -6.87
C GLY A 111 -7.76 14.74 -6.51
N ILE A 112 -7.42 13.58 -5.92
CA ILE A 112 -8.39 12.53 -5.59
C ILE A 112 -8.33 12.20 -4.09
N LEU A 113 -9.31 12.68 -3.33
CA LEU A 113 -9.42 12.47 -1.87
C LEU A 113 -8.13 12.87 -1.11
N ASP A 114 -7.43 13.88 -1.60
CA ASP A 114 -6.04 14.16 -1.23
C ASP A 114 -5.82 15.40 -0.37
N GLU A 115 -6.84 16.22 -0.15
CA GLU A 115 -6.72 17.51 0.54
C GLU A 115 -5.53 18.37 0.05
N ASN A 116 -5.27 18.33 -1.25
CA ASN A 116 -4.14 19.00 -1.93
C ASN A 116 -2.75 18.48 -1.53
N MET A 117 -2.67 17.27 -0.99
CA MET A 117 -1.40 16.62 -0.61
C MET A 117 -1.08 15.39 -1.47
N GLY A 118 -1.83 15.16 -2.53
CA GLY A 118 -1.65 14.00 -3.39
C GLY A 118 -0.41 14.07 -4.29
N SER A 119 0.01 12.92 -4.78
CA SER A 119 1.18 12.74 -5.63
C SER A 119 0.82 12.77 -7.11
N THR A 120 1.48 13.66 -7.88
CA THR A 120 1.36 13.69 -9.34
C THR A 120 1.97 12.46 -10.00
N ASN A 121 3.03 11.89 -9.44
CA ASN A 121 3.63 10.65 -9.92
C ASN A 121 2.65 9.48 -9.81
N ILE A 122 1.96 9.39 -8.68
CA ILE A 122 0.94 8.35 -8.47
C ILE A 122 -0.22 8.55 -9.44
N LEU A 123 -0.71 9.79 -9.61
CA LEU A 123 -1.77 10.07 -10.57
C LEU A 123 -1.39 9.66 -12.00
N ASN A 124 -0.19 10.03 -12.44
CA ASN A 124 0.31 9.68 -13.77
C ASN A 124 0.40 8.16 -13.95
N PHE A 125 0.88 7.45 -12.94
CA PHE A 125 0.93 5.99 -12.97
C PHE A 125 -0.48 5.37 -13.13
N ILE A 126 -1.45 5.83 -12.35
CA ILE A 126 -2.84 5.35 -12.42
C ILE A 126 -3.46 5.61 -13.80
N MET A 127 -3.20 6.79 -14.37
CA MET A 127 -3.71 7.15 -15.70
C MET A 127 -3.16 6.23 -16.79
N LYS A 128 -1.93 5.76 -16.66
CA LYS A 128 -1.26 4.88 -17.64
C LYS A 128 -1.59 3.41 -17.41
N ALA A 129 -1.50 2.95 -16.17
CA ALA A 129 -1.74 1.55 -15.80
C ALA A 129 -3.22 1.15 -15.88
N LYS A 130 -4.13 2.09 -15.65
CA LYS A 130 -5.58 1.88 -15.64
C LYS A 130 -6.00 0.66 -14.82
N PRO A 131 -5.58 0.53 -13.55
CA PRO A 131 -5.97 -0.60 -12.71
C PRO A 131 -7.47 -0.57 -12.45
N LYS A 132 -8.03 -1.68 -12.02
CA LYS A 132 -9.44 -1.73 -11.57
C LYS A 132 -9.64 -0.96 -10.28
N TYR A 133 -8.67 -1.05 -9.36
CA TYR A 133 -8.70 -0.41 -8.04
C TYR A 133 -7.39 0.29 -7.74
N HIS A 134 -7.49 1.46 -7.11
CA HIS A 134 -6.36 2.11 -6.46
C HIS A 134 -6.70 2.31 -4.98
N LEU A 135 -5.95 1.64 -4.11
CA LEU A 135 -6.10 1.68 -2.66
C LEU A 135 -4.99 2.53 -2.06
N PHE A 136 -5.34 3.46 -1.18
CA PHE A 136 -4.38 4.34 -0.51
C PHE A 136 -4.87 4.73 0.88
N GLY A 137 -4.02 5.39 1.66
CA GLY A 137 -4.33 5.84 3.01
C GLY A 137 -3.92 7.29 3.24
N HIS A 138 -3.17 7.53 4.30
CA HIS A 138 -2.55 8.79 4.70
C HIS A 138 -3.54 9.91 5.10
N ILE A 139 -4.53 10.24 4.29
CA ILE A 139 -5.47 11.35 4.57
C ILE A 139 -6.63 10.85 5.44
N HIS A 140 -6.56 11.13 6.73
CA HIS A 140 -7.53 10.62 7.71
C HIS A 140 -8.95 11.17 7.52
N SER A 141 -9.08 12.42 7.08
CA SER A 141 -10.39 13.07 6.89
C SER A 141 -11.22 12.44 5.77
N THR A 142 -10.58 11.84 4.77
CA THR A 142 -11.25 11.17 3.64
C THR A 142 -11.30 9.65 3.80
N ALA A 143 -10.88 9.13 4.95
CA ALA A 143 -10.87 7.70 5.21
C ALA A 143 -12.25 7.06 5.00
N GLY A 144 -12.29 5.93 4.31
CA GLY A 144 -13.52 5.23 3.97
C GLY A 144 -14.27 5.76 2.74
N GLN A 145 -13.81 6.86 2.16
CA GLN A 145 -14.42 7.42 0.94
C GLN A 145 -13.87 6.75 -0.31
N ASN A 146 -14.65 6.77 -1.39
CA ASN A 146 -14.23 6.29 -2.70
C ASN A 146 -14.75 7.18 -3.83
N VAL A 147 -14.00 7.21 -4.93
CA VAL A 147 -14.30 8.01 -6.12
C VAL A 147 -13.99 7.18 -7.36
N GLN A 148 -14.86 7.21 -8.35
CA GLN A 148 -14.58 6.62 -9.65
C GLN A 148 -13.77 7.61 -10.50
N PHE A 149 -12.58 7.20 -10.95
CA PHE A 149 -11.72 7.97 -11.84
C PHE A 149 -11.45 7.16 -13.10
N GLY A 150 -12.14 7.52 -14.20
CA GLY A 150 -12.15 6.71 -15.41
C GLY A 150 -12.64 5.29 -15.09
N ASP A 151 -11.86 4.28 -15.44
CA ASP A 151 -12.14 2.86 -15.16
C ASP A 151 -11.61 2.40 -13.80
N THR A 152 -10.96 3.28 -13.04
CA THR A 152 -10.34 2.95 -11.75
C THR A 152 -11.20 3.43 -10.58
N LYS A 153 -11.54 2.53 -9.68
CA LYS A 153 -12.15 2.89 -8.40
C LYS A 153 -11.06 3.23 -7.39
N CYS A 154 -10.99 4.51 -7.02
CA CYS A 154 -10.02 5.02 -6.06
C CYS A 154 -10.63 5.01 -4.66
N MET A 155 -9.97 4.38 -3.70
CA MET A 155 -10.50 4.17 -2.36
C MET A 155 -9.47 4.55 -1.30
N ASN A 156 -9.84 5.45 -0.40
CA ASN A 156 -9.06 5.68 0.81
C ASN A 156 -9.43 4.63 1.86
N ILE A 157 -8.54 3.65 2.06
CA ILE A 157 -8.72 2.55 3.01
C ILE A 157 -8.13 2.85 4.39
N GLY A 158 -7.73 4.09 4.64
CA GLY A 158 -7.24 4.54 5.93
C GLY A 158 -8.29 4.43 7.03
N ILE A 159 -7.83 4.52 8.26
CA ILE A 159 -8.69 4.50 9.45
C ILE A 159 -8.92 5.94 9.91
N LYS A 160 -10.16 6.28 10.22
CA LYS A 160 -10.47 7.56 10.84
C LYS A 160 -9.90 7.59 12.25
N SER A 161 -9.11 8.58 12.51
CA SER A 161 -8.59 8.84 13.85
C SER A 161 -9.58 9.65 14.68
#